data_31d4a114802325f821031e8d9c0d2154
#
_entry.id   31d4a114802325f821031e8d9c0d2154
#
_cell.length_a   1.000
_cell.length_b   1.000
_cell.length_c   1.000
_cell.angle_alpha   90.00
_cell.angle_beta   90.00
_cell.angle_gamma   90.00
#
_symmetry.space_group_name_H-M   'P 1'
#
loop_
_entity.id
_entity.type
_entity.pdbx_description
1 polymer ?
#
loop_
_entity_poly.entity_id
_entity_poly.type
_entity_poly.pdbx_seq_one_letter_code
_entity_poly.pdbx_strand_id
1 'polypeptide(L)'
;MKQNIPKQFQFTSLLNGNTKVTIITGAGIDSEAGLKTFRGEEGHYHDVEATYLASTDALYNEPVKAWQWFIKRFLSYHDINPANSHYSLVKLEKKIGDSFGGIITQNISGLHYKAGSKKVIEIHGSIREMRNRQTRELIPLPTSWVYSPPEEQEFMKWRP
;
A
#
# COMPACT_ATOMS: atom_id res chain seq x y z
N MET A 1 4.50 -34.08 16.15
CA MET A 1 3.70 -34.21 14.93
C MET A 1 4.47 -33.63 13.77
N LYS A 2 4.90 -34.40 12.78
CA LYS A 2 5.53 -33.86 11.56
C LYS A 2 4.42 -33.17 10.75
N GLN A 3 4.49 -31.86 10.60
CA GLN A 3 3.63 -31.14 9.66
C GLN A 3 3.90 -31.70 8.26
N ASN A 4 2.88 -32.26 7.63
CA ASN A 4 2.93 -32.63 6.22
C ASN A 4 3.03 -31.32 5.43
N ILE A 5 4.25 -30.92 5.06
CA ILE A 5 4.47 -29.83 4.10
C ILE A 5 3.89 -30.34 2.77
N PRO A 6 2.89 -29.67 2.19
CA PRO A 6 2.34 -30.06 0.90
C PRO A 6 3.47 -30.15 -0.12
N LYS A 7 3.44 -31.16 -0.99
CA LYS A 7 4.37 -31.25 -2.13
C LYS A 7 4.41 -29.90 -2.82
N GLN A 8 5.60 -29.36 -2.98
CA GLN A 8 5.85 -28.06 -3.60
C GLN A 8 5.14 -28.04 -4.97
N PHE A 9 4.07 -27.26 -5.06
CA PHE A 9 3.29 -27.15 -6.29
C PHE A 9 4.15 -26.46 -7.34
N GLN A 10 4.43 -27.14 -8.44
CA GLN A 10 5.20 -26.57 -9.53
C GLN A 10 4.33 -25.62 -10.35
N PHE A 11 4.21 -24.40 -9.85
CA PHE A 11 3.41 -23.34 -10.45
C PHE A 11 3.74 -23.09 -11.94
N THR A 12 5.01 -23.27 -12.32
CA THR A 12 5.46 -23.11 -13.71
C THR A 12 4.84 -24.11 -14.69
N SER A 13 4.33 -25.26 -14.22
CA SER A 13 3.65 -26.24 -15.09
C SER A 13 2.27 -25.78 -15.55
N LEU A 14 1.69 -24.78 -14.90
CA LEU A 14 0.43 -24.15 -15.31
C LEU A 14 0.60 -23.05 -16.36
N LEU A 15 1.82 -22.58 -16.58
CA LEU A 15 2.10 -21.49 -17.51
C LEU A 15 2.19 -22.06 -18.92
N ASN A 16 1.07 -22.06 -19.62
CA ASN A 16 1.05 -22.16 -21.08
C ASN A 16 1.05 -20.75 -21.66
N GLY A 17 1.42 -20.56 -22.93
CA GLY A 17 1.59 -19.24 -23.55
C GLY A 17 0.40 -18.27 -23.45
N ASN A 18 -0.79 -18.76 -23.04
CA ASN A 18 -2.01 -17.98 -22.86
C ASN A 18 -2.37 -17.72 -21.39
N THR A 19 -1.65 -18.31 -20.44
CA THR A 19 -1.93 -18.14 -19.02
C THR A 19 -1.41 -16.81 -18.51
N LYS A 20 -2.28 -16.04 -17.84
CA LYS A 20 -1.89 -14.82 -17.11
C LYS A 20 -1.95 -15.10 -15.60
N VAL A 21 -0.92 -14.66 -14.91
CA VAL A 21 -0.80 -14.77 -13.45
C VAL A 21 -0.94 -13.40 -12.85
N THR A 22 -2.01 -13.20 -12.10
CA THR A 22 -2.23 -11.97 -11.31
C THR A 22 -2.04 -12.30 -9.84
N ILE A 23 -1.27 -11.48 -9.14
CA ILE A 23 -0.99 -11.62 -7.72
C ILE A 23 -1.89 -10.64 -6.95
N ILE A 24 -2.55 -11.13 -5.90
CA ILE A 24 -3.31 -10.27 -4.99
C ILE A 24 -2.56 -10.21 -3.67
N THR A 25 -2.28 -9.00 -3.18
CA THR A 25 -1.60 -8.79 -1.89
C THR A 25 -2.40 -7.91 -0.96
N GLY A 26 -2.15 -8.06 0.33
CA GLY A 26 -2.73 -7.27 1.42
C GLY A 26 -1.69 -7.01 2.51
N ALA A 27 -2.13 -6.52 3.67
CA ALA A 27 -1.25 -6.06 4.74
C ALA A 27 -0.22 -7.10 5.22
N GLY A 28 -0.48 -8.40 5.03
CA GLY A 28 0.45 -9.46 5.43
C GLY A 28 1.81 -9.39 4.73
N ILE A 29 1.89 -8.94 3.47
CA ILE A 29 3.18 -8.80 2.79
C ILE A 29 3.97 -7.61 3.35
N ASP A 30 3.30 -6.54 3.74
CA ASP A 30 3.93 -5.37 4.34
C ASP A 30 4.35 -5.62 5.80
N SER A 31 3.68 -6.53 6.50
CA SER A 31 4.06 -6.89 7.88
C SER A 31 5.42 -7.57 7.95
N GLU A 32 5.82 -8.30 6.91
CA GLU A 32 7.18 -8.85 6.79
C GLU A 32 8.24 -7.73 6.69
N ALA A 33 7.86 -6.56 6.19
CA ALA A 33 8.70 -5.36 6.16
C ALA A 33 8.67 -4.56 7.47
N GLY A 34 7.92 -5.01 8.48
CA GLY A 34 7.80 -4.35 9.78
C GLY A 34 6.61 -3.37 9.90
N LEU A 35 5.76 -3.28 8.89
CA LEU A 35 4.55 -2.46 8.98
C LEU A 35 3.43 -3.18 9.75
N LYS A 36 2.72 -2.46 10.63
CA LYS A 36 1.56 -3.01 11.33
C LYS A 36 0.42 -3.29 10.34
N THR A 37 -0.22 -4.44 10.52
CA THR A 37 -1.44 -4.77 9.76
C THR A 37 -2.63 -3.95 10.26
N PHE A 38 -3.70 -3.85 9.45
CA PHE A 38 -4.96 -3.24 9.90
C PHE A 38 -5.75 -4.17 10.83
N ARG A 39 -5.69 -5.48 10.57
CA ARG A 39 -6.37 -6.54 11.34
C ARG A 39 -5.32 -7.41 12.02
N GLY A 40 -5.57 -7.83 13.25
CA GLY A 40 -4.65 -8.62 14.07
C GLY A 40 -4.55 -8.05 15.46
N GLU A 41 -3.92 -8.76 16.40
CA GLU A 41 -3.87 -8.38 17.82
C GLU A 41 -3.25 -6.99 18.06
N GLU A 42 -2.31 -6.58 17.22
CA GLU A 42 -1.69 -5.23 17.24
C GLU A 42 -2.17 -4.34 16.09
N GLY A 43 -3.26 -4.71 15.43
CA GLY A 43 -3.75 -4.04 14.23
C GLY A 43 -4.40 -2.69 14.51
N HIS A 44 -4.35 -1.80 13.52
CA HIS A 44 -4.91 -0.45 13.64
C HIS A 44 -6.44 -0.40 13.83
N TYR A 45 -7.18 -1.47 13.49
CA TYR A 45 -8.64 -1.53 13.73
C TYR A 45 -9.02 -1.66 15.21
N HIS A 46 -8.07 -1.98 16.10
CA HIS A 46 -8.29 -1.91 17.55
C HIS A 46 -8.16 -0.48 18.09
N ASP A 47 -7.60 0.43 17.29
CA ASP A 47 -7.54 1.85 17.57
C ASP A 47 -8.74 2.54 16.90
N VAL A 48 -9.74 2.86 17.69
CA VAL A 48 -10.99 3.51 17.24
C VAL A 48 -10.68 4.86 16.62
N GLU A 49 -9.73 5.62 17.19
CA GLU A 49 -9.31 6.92 16.67
C GLU A 49 -8.63 6.77 15.29
N ALA A 50 -7.72 5.80 15.14
CA ALA A 50 -7.07 5.54 13.85
C ALA A 50 -8.07 5.13 12.76
N THR A 51 -9.07 4.32 13.11
CA THR A 51 -10.14 3.91 12.18
C THR A 51 -10.99 5.09 11.74
N TYR A 52 -11.34 5.98 12.67
CA TYR A 52 -12.08 7.20 12.37
C TYR A 52 -11.24 8.15 11.50
N LEU A 53 -10.00 8.44 11.87
CA LEU A 53 -9.13 9.38 11.13
C LEU A 53 -8.82 8.91 9.70
N ALA A 54 -8.87 7.60 9.44
CA ALA A 54 -8.75 7.03 8.11
C ALA A 54 -10.05 7.14 7.27
N SER A 55 -11.14 7.62 7.85
CA SER A 55 -12.44 7.68 7.18
C SER A 55 -12.63 8.96 6.36
N THR A 56 -13.58 8.91 5.42
CA THR A 56 -14.04 10.09 4.70
C THR A 56 -14.67 11.12 5.63
N ASP A 57 -15.35 10.67 6.67
CA ASP A 57 -16.03 11.56 7.64
C ASP A 57 -15.01 12.41 8.40
N ALA A 58 -13.88 11.83 8.82
CA ALA A 58 -12.81 12.59 9.47
C ALA A 58 -12.21 13.64 8.53
N LEU A 59 -12.02 13.30 7.25
CA LEU A 59 -11.52 14.25 6.24
C LEU A 59 -12.47 15.43 6.00
N TYR A 60 -13.77 15.28 6.28
CA TYR A 60 -14.74 16.35 6.17
C TYR A 60 -14.90 17.14 7.47
N ASN A 61 -14.96 16.46 8.60
CA ASN A 61 -15.31 17.06 9.88
C ASN A 61 -14.09 17.54 10.68
N GLU A 62 -12.93 16.85 10.54
CA GLU A 62 -11.70 17.15 11.26
C GLU A 62 -10.48 17.06 10.31
N PRO A 63 -10.46 17.84 9.20
CA PRO A 63 -9.47 17.69 8.13
C PRO A 63 -8.02 17.81 8.61
N VAL A 64 -7.74 18.73 9.53
CA VAL A 64 -6.38 18.93 10.06
C VAL A 64 -5.89 17.69 10.80
N LYS A 65 -6.72 17.09 11.67
CA LYS A 65 -6.35 15.87 12.41
C LYS A 65 -6.18 14.68 11.48
N ALA A 66 -7.10 14.52 10.51
CA ALA A 66 -7.03 13.46 9.53
C ALA A 66 -5.73 13.56 8.71
N TRP A 67 -5.40 14.75 8.19
CA TRP A 67 -4.16 14.98 7.46
C TRP A 67 -2.91 14.76 8.30
N GLN A 68 -2.87 15.22 9.55
CA GLN A 68 -1.75 14.95 10.47
C GLN A 68 -1.54 13.45 10.68
N TRP A 69 -2.62 12.69 10.77
CA TRP A 69 -2.57 11.25 10.88
C TRP A 69 -2.00 10.59 9.62
N PHE A 70 -2.45 11.00 8.41
CA PHE A 70 -1.92 10.50 7.15
C PHE A 70 -0.44 10.86 6.95
N ILE A 71 -0.04 12.09 7.27
CA ILE A 71 1.35 12.55 7.18
C ILE A 71 2.26 11.73 8.10
N LYS A 72 1.85 11.47 9.35
CA LYS A 72 2.61 10.61 10.27
C LYS A 72 2.79 9.20 9.69
N ARG A 73 1.77 8.67 9.03
CA ARG A 73 1.86 7.37 8.36
C ARG A 73 2.78 7.41 7.15
N PHE A 74 2.66 8.41 6.31
CA PHE A 74 3.56 8.61 5.18
C PHE A 74 5.03 8.58 5.63
N LEU A 75 5.34 9.31 6.69
CA LEU A 75 6.67 9.29 7.30
C LEU A 75 7.08 7.91 7.78
N SER A 76 6.22 7.23 8.52
CA SER A 76 6.55 5.91 9.05
C SER A 76 6.79 4.87 7.94
N TYR A 77 6.26 5.07 6.74
CA TYR A 77 6.45 4.18 5.59
C TYR A 77 7.64 4.57 4.72
N HIS A 78 8.03 5.86 4.74
CA HIS A 78 9.07 6.39 3.85
C HIS A 78 10.40 5.65 3.96
N ASP A 79 10.84 5.35 5.17
CA ASP A 79 12.14 4.72 5.44
C ASP A 79 12.09 3.18 5.46
N ILE A 80 10.89 2.60 5.37
CA ILE A 80 10.73 1.14 5.35
C ILE A 80 11.26 0.57 4.04
N ASN A 81 12.08 -0.46 4.13
CA ASN A 81 12.56 -1.21 2.98
C ASN A 81 11.61 -2.38 2.66
N PRO A 82 11.43 -2.70 1.37
CA PRO A 82 10.66 -3.87 0.99
C PRO A 82 11.22 -5.15 1.60
N ALA A 83 10.34 -6.08 1.98
CA ALA A 83 10.71 -7.39 2.46
C ALA A 83 11.08 -8.36 1.32
N ASN A 84 11.59 -9.53 1.67
CA ASN A 84 12.00 -10.56 0.70
C ASN A 84 10.85 -11.01 -0.20
N SER A 85 9.62 -11.04 0.32
CA SER A 85 8.41 -11.33 -0.45
C SER A 85 8.20 -10.35 -1.60
N HIS A 86 8.38 -9.04 -1.38
CA HIS A 86 8.29 -8.03 -2.44
C HIS A 86 9.32 -8.27 -3.54
N TYR A 87 10.59 -8.49 -3.17
CA TYR A 87 11.65 -8.80 -4.16
C TYR A 87 11.42 -10.12 -4.88
N SER A 88 10.78 -11.10 -4.22
CA SER A 88 10.42 -12.37 -4.85
C SER A 88 9.39 -12.18 -5.96
N LEU A 89 8.42 -11.26 -5.77
CA LEU A 89 7.45 -10.91 -6.81
C LEU A 89 8.10 -10.20 -7.99
N VAL A 90 9.10 -9.34 -7.77
CA VAL A 90 9.89 -8.73 -8.86
C VAL A 90 10.64 -9.80 -9.65
N LYS A 91 11.23 -10.79 -8.95
CA LYS A 91 11.89 -11.93 -9.63
C LYS A 91 10.90 -12.76 -10.45
N LEU A 92 9.69 -12.99 -9.90
CA LEU A 92 8.62 -13.69 -10.61
C LEU A 92 8.20 -12.92 -11.86
N GLU A 93 7.92 -11.60 -11.75
CA GLU A 93 7.58 -10.73 -12.87
C GLU A 93 8.59 -10.84 -14.01
N LYS A 94 9.88 -10.77 -13.68
CA LYS A 94 10.96 -10.92 -14.66
C LYS A 94 11.01 -12.33 -15.26
N LYS A 95 10.79 -13.37 -14.45
CA LYS A 95 10.92 -14.77 -14.88
C LYS A 95 9.82 -15.18 -15.85
N ILE A 96 8.58 -14.77 -15.64
CA ILE A 96 7.44 -15.20 -16.43
C ILE A 96 7.01 -14.18 -17.50
N GLY A 97 7.62 -12.99 -17.49
CA GLY A 97 7.48 -11.99 -18.57
C GLY A 97 6.03 -11.66 -18.91
N ASP A 98 5.62 -11.93 -20.14
CA ASP A 98 4.27 -11.63 -20.63
C ASP A 98 3.15 -12.42 -19.94
N SER A 99 3.48 -13.54 -19.32
CA SER A 99 2.53 -14.28 -18.47
C SER A 99 2.23 -13.57 -17.14
N PHE A 100 3.02 -12.54 -16.76
CA PHE A 100 2.75 -11.75 -15.57
C PHE A 100 1.65 -10.72 -15.82
N GLY A 101 0.46 -10.97 -15.27
CA GLY A 101 -0.71 -10.07 -15.37
C GLY A 101 -0.60 -8.83 -14.50
N GLY A 102 0.22 -8.87 -13.44
CA GLY A 102 0.45 -7.77 -12.51
C GLY A 102 0.14 -8.10 -11.05
N ILE A 103 0.34 -7.12 -10.20
CA ILE A 103 0.02 -7.16 -8.77
C ILE A 103 -1.18 -6.24 -8.52
N ILE A 104 -2.22 -6.76 -7.89
CA ILE A 104 -3.33 -5.99 -7.34
C ILE A 104 -3.12 -5.95 -5.83
N THR A 105 -2.87 -4.77 -5.27
CA THR A 105 -2.61 -4.64 -3.84
C THR A 105 -3.65 -3.79 -3.13
N GLN A 106 -4.04 -4.22 -1.93
CA GLN A 106 -4.83 -3.43 -0.98
C GLN A 106 -3.96 -2.45 -0.18
N ASN A 107 -2.63 -2.60 -0.27
CA ASN A 107 -1.69 -1.78 0.48
C ASN A 107 -1.49 -0.44 -0.19
N ILE A 108 -1.29 0.60 0.64
CA ILE A 108 -1.06 1.99 0.22
C ILE A 108 0.39 2.42 0.39
N SER A 109 1.25 1.54 0.90
CA SER A 109 2.65 1.83 1.29
C SER A 109 3.59 2.13 0.12
N GLY A 110 3.28 1.60 -1.07
CA GLY A 110 4.15 1.69 -2.24
C GLY A 110 5.36 0.75 -2.22
N LEU A 111 5.44 -0.20 -1.28
CA LEU A 111 6.59 -1.11 -1.16
C LEU A 111 6.80 -1.99 -2.39
N HIS A 112 5.76 -2.37 -3.12
CA HIS A 112 5.90 -3.06 -4.40
C HIS A 112 6.68 -2.24 -5.43
N TYR A 113 6.35 -0.94 -5.56
CA TYR A 113 7.10 -0.04 -6.44
C TYR A 113 8.53 0.17 -5.95
N LYS A 114 8.72 0.36 -4.64
CA LYS A 114 10.06 0.51 -4.02
C LYS A 114 10.93 -0.74 -4.24
N ALA A 115 10.34 -1.93 -4.28
CA ALA A 115 11.03 -3.17 -4.62
C ALA A 115 11.41 -3.28 -6.11
N GLY A 116 10.73 -2.53 -6.99
CA GLY A 116 10.98 -2.51 -8.42
C GLY A 116 9.92 -3.23 -9.28
N SER A 117 8.76 -3.60 -8.72
CA SER A 117 7.62 -4.10 -9.51
C SER A 117 7.07 -3.00 -10.43
N LYS A 118 6.75 -3.36 -11.68
CA LYS A 118 6.32 -2.40 -12.71
C LYS A 118 4.80 -2.42 -12.95
N LYS A 119 4.19 -3.58 -12.82
CA LYS A 119 2.75 -3.78 -13.07
C LYS A 119 2.01 -3.88 -11.73
N VAL A 120 1.72 -2.75 -11.09
CA VAL A 120 1.04 -2.70 -9.78
C VAL A 120 -0.20 -1.82 -9.85
N ILE A 121 -1.29 -2.29 -9.26
CA ILE A 121 -2.54 -1.54 -9.08
C ILE A 121 -2.82 -1.45 -7.58
N GLU A 122 -2.78 -0.25 -7.03
CA GLU A 122 -3.12 0.06 -5.63
C GLU A 122 -4.62 0.38 -5.54
N ILE A 123 -5.45 -0.62 -5.18
CA ILE A 123 -6.92 -0.48 -5.24
C ILE A 123 -7.52 0.42 -4.15
N HIS A 124 -6.78 0.66 -3.07
CA HIS A 124 -7.16 1.59 -2.00
C HIS A 124 -6.46 2.96 -2.11
N GLY A 125 -5.83 3.22 -3.26
CA GLY A 125 -5.02 4.44 -3.45
C GLY A 125 -3.61 4.32 -2.90
N SER A 126 -2.95 5.47 -2.77
CA SER A 126 -1.55 5.56 -2.34
C SER A 126 -1.40 6.63 -1.26
N ILE A 127 -0.63 6.32 -0.21
CA ILE A 127 -0.28 7.31 0.81
C ILE A 127 0.73 8.36 0.31
N ARG A 128 1.31 8.13 -0.87
CA ARG A 128 2.31 9.00 -1.49
C ARG A 128 1.72 10.11 -2.35
N GLU A 129 0.41 10.08 -2.55
CA GLU A 129 -0.29 10.97 -3.47
C GLU A 129 -1.52 11.55 -2.80
N MET A 130 -1.92 12.74 -3.23
CA MET A 130 -3.15 13.37 -2.82
C MET A 130 -3.95 13.84 -4.03
N ARG A 131 -5.26 13.93 -3.89
CA ARG A 131 -6.16 14.30 -4.97
C ARG A 131 -6.91 15.57 -4.63
N ASN A 132 -6.88 16.54 -5.54
CA ASN A 132 -7.71 17.73 -5.42
C ASN A 132 -9.20 17.35 -5.49
N ARG A 133 -10.00 17.86 -4.56
CA ARG A 133 -11.43 17.52 -4.44
C ARG A 133 -12.26 18.04 -5.62
N GLN A 134 -11.92 19.21 -6.14
CA GLN A 134 -12.66 19.89 -7.20
C GLN A 134 -12.14 19.48 -8.59
N THR A 135 -10.84 19.66 -8.83
CA THR A 135 -10.21 19.43 -10.14
C THR A 135 -9.94 17.97 -10.42
N ARG A 136 -9.93 17.11 -9.38
CA ARG A 136 -9.54 15.70 -9.44
C ARG A 136 -8.07 15.49 -9.80
N GLU A 137 -7.29 16.56 -9.86
CA GLU A 137 -5.85 16.50 -10.06
C GLU A 137 -5.19 15.62 -8.99
N LEU A 138 -4.28 14.77 -9.43
CA LEU A 138 -3.48 13.90 -8.57
C LEU A 138 -2.05 14.42 -8.54
N ILE A 139 -1.56 14.70 -7.35
CA ILE A 139 -0.18 15.16 -7.15
C ILE A 139 0.52 14.35 -6.07
N PRO A 140 1.86 14.20 -6.14
CA PRO A 140 2.63 13.64 -5.05
C PRO A 140 2.40 14.39 -3.76
N LEU A 141 2.34 13.69 -2.62
CA LEU A 141 2.30 14.33 -1.32
C LEU A 141 3.60 15.13 -1.12
N PRO A 142 3.53 16.46 -0.89
CA PRO A 142 4.73 17.26 -0.70
C PRO A 142 5.47 16.85 0.57
N THR A 143 6.71 16.46 0.45
CA THR A 143 7.54 16.09 1.61
C THR A 143 7.73 17.24 2.59
N SER A 144 7.64 18.49 2.12
CA SER A 144 7.67 19.68 2.96
C SER A 144 6.52 19.74 3.97
N TRP A 145 5.35 19.18 3.64
CA TRP A 145 4.19 19.15 4.57
C TRP A 145 4.44 18.34 5.84
N VAL A 146 5.41 17.47 5.77
CA VAL A 146 5.89 16.67 6.90
C VAL A 146 6.51 17.53 7.98
N TYR A 147 7.27 18.55 7.57
CA TYR A 147 8.03 19.44 8.47
C TYR A 147 7.31 20.77 8.73
N SER A 148 6.47 21.17 7.79
CA SER A 148 5.75 22.43 7.84
C SER A 148 4.37 22.22 7.22
N PRO A 149 3.40 21.66 7.99
CA PRO A 149 2.07 21.42 7.45
C PRO A 149 1.43 22.75 7.01
N PRO A 150 0.67 22.75 5.90
CA PRO A 150 -0.02 23.93 5.42
C PRO A 150 -1.13 24.37 6.37
N GLU A 151 -1.64 25.57 6.13
CA GLU A 151 -2.83 26.06 6.83
C GLU A 151 -4.06 25.20 6.53
N GLU A 152 -5.05 25.27 7.41
CA GLU A 152 -6.28 24.45 7.32
C GLU A 152 -6.98 24.56 5.97
N GLN A 153 -7.04 25.77 5.40
CA GLN A 153 -7.66 26.01 4.09
C GLN A 153 -7.01 25.24 2.95
N GLU A 154 -5.71 25.00 3.03
CA GLU A 154 -4.99 24.21 2.02
C GLU A 154 -5.34 22.73 2.13
N PHE A 155 -5.46 22.17 3.35
CA PHE A 155 -5.92 20.80 3.58
C PHE A 155 -7.33 20.56 3.01
N MET A 156 -8.21 21.56 3.07
CA MET A 156 -9.58 21.42 2.55
C MET A 156 -9.66 21.22 1.04
N LYS A 157 -8.64 21.64 0.30
CA LYS A 157 -8.58 21.45 -1.17
C LYS A 157 -8.22 20.02 -1.56
N TRP A 158 -7.52 19.31 -0.70
CA TRP A 158 -6.94 18.01 -0.98
C TRP A 158 -7.53 16.89 -0.13
N ARG A 159 -7.36 15.68 -0.57
CA ARG A 159 -7.57 14.44 0.18
C ARG A 159 -6.51 13.42 -0.20
N PRO A 160 -6.09 12.57 0.74
CA PRO A 160 -5.19 11.48 0.46
C PRO A 160 -5.81 10.42 -0.46
#